data_0a123e422e5a909ed64f5351897ae9e6
#
_entry.id   0a123e422e5a909ed64f5351897ae9e6
#
_cell.length_a   1.000
_cell.length_b   1.000
_cell.length_c   1.000
_cell.angle_alpha   90.00
_cell.angle_beta   90.00
_cell.angle_gamma   90.00
#
_symmetry.space_group_name_H-M   'P 1'
#
loop_
_entity.id
_entity.type
_entity.pdbx_description
1 polymer ?
#
loop_
_entity_poly.entity_id
_entity_poly.type
_entity_poly.pdbx_seq_one_letter_code
_entity_poly.pdbx_strand_id
1 'polypeptide(L)'
;MVPDMAADASGERHPGRPRRAAIDAAIIRAAVELMTEGGVDATTLTAVARRAGVARATVYLRWPTRSALIGAAARAAVGGQVLPLTGEIEEDVRVAAAFVQRVFDLPSTPAILPEIIRGVLANPPEVAFDSVAPRRRQLARIYRENAAEQGFETEVDPNLAFDMVLGTAIAHLLANGRPMSDDEAADLAEVTIEGLRARS
;
A
#
# COMPACT_ATOMS: atom_id res chain seq x y z
N MET A 1 -14.23 40.54 -47.55
CA MET A 1 -12.97 39.78 -47.66
C MET A 1 -12.29 39.86 -46.29
N VAL A 2 -12.53 38.84 -45.47
CA VAL A 2 -12.01 38.71 -44.11
C VAL A 2 -11.09 37.47 -44.12
N PRO A 3 -9.82 37.52 -43.67
CA PRO A 3 -8.98 36.35 -43.64
C PRO A 3 -9.32 35.45 -42.42
N ASP A 4 -9.41 34.20 -42.73
CA ASP A 4 -9.47 33.08 -41.86
C ASP A 4 -8.24 33.01 -40.92
N MET A 5 -8.48 33.02 -39.61
CA MET A 5 -7.48 32.70 -38.58
C MET A 5 -7.78 31.33 -38.00
N ALA A 6 -7.25 30.30 -38.66
CA ALA A 6 -7.14 28.99 -38.08
C ALA A 6 -6.16 29.02 -36.90
N ALA A 7 -6.64 28.91 -35.69
CA ALA A 7 -5.83 28.73 -34.49
C ALA A 7 -5.31 27.28 -34.44
N ASP A 8 -4.01 27.20 -34.64
CA ASP A 8 -3.22 25.98 -34.39
C ASP A 8 -3.22 25.66 -32.90
N ALA A 9 -3.98 24.61 -32.53
CA ALA A 9 -3.99 24.02 -31.19
C ALA A 9 -3.05 22.83 -31.17
N SER A 10 -1.75 23.03 -31.39
CA SER A 10 -0.71 22.05 -31.12
C SER A 10 -0.46 21.97 -29.61
N GLY A 11 -1.20 21.06 -28.93
CA GLY A 11 -0.95 20.65 -27.56
C GLY A 11 0.43 20.03 -27.42
N GLU A 12 1.41 20.81 -27.00
CA GLU A 12 2.76 20.35 -26.65
C GLU A 12 2.70 19.30 -25.53
N ARG A 13 2.79 18.06 -25.90
CA ARG A 13 3.06 16.96 -24.96
C ARG A 13 4.51 17.11 -24.49
N HIS A 14 4.70 17.59 -23.27
CA HIS A 14 6.01 17.71 -22.64
C HIS A 14 6.71 16.33 -22.60
N PRO A 15 7.86 16.12 -23.30
CA PRO A 15 8.53 14.80 -23.40
C PRO A 15 9.19 14.33 -22.09
N GLY A 16 9.18 15.15 -21.04
CA GLY A 16 9.90 14.86 -19.80
C GLY A 16 9.15 13.96 -18.80
N ARG A 17 7.82 13.85 -18.87
CA ARG A 17 7.00 13.15 -17.87
C ARG A 17 7.12 11.62 -17.93
N PRO A 18 7.06 10.93 -19.09
CA PRO A 18 7.24 9.49 -19.18
C PRO A 18 8.64 9.01 -18.76
N ARG A 19 9.69 9.76 -19.14
CA ARG A 19 11.07 9.43 -18.80
C ARG A 19 11.36 9.58 -17.31
N ARG A 20 10.75 10.58 -16.66
CA ARG A 20 10.84 10.75 -15.20
C ARG A 20 10.21 9.57 -14.46
N ALA A 21 9.00 9.17 -14.83
CA ALA A 21 8.29 8.06 -14.21
C ALA A 21 9.06 6.73 -14.37
N ALA A 22 9.67 6.48 -15.53
CA ALA A 22 10.47 5.29 -15.77
C ALA A 22 11.74 5.25 -14.87
N ILE A 23 12.39 6.40 -14.67
CA ILE A 23 13.56 6.50 -13.78
C ILE A 23 13.12 6.26 -12.33
N ASP A 24 12.02 6.85 -11.89
CA ASP A 24 11.51 6.69 -10.54
C ASP A 24 11.13 5.23 -10.26
N ALA A 25 10.46 4.57 -11.20
CA ALA A 25 10.15 3.15 -11.12
C ALA A 25 11.41 2.26 -11.05
N ALA A 26 12.46 2.58 -11.81
CA ALA A 26 13.72 1.85 -11.78
C ALA A 26 14.43 1.99 -10.41
N ILE A 27 14.43 3.19 -9.84
CA ILE A 27 15.02 3.45 -8.51
C ILE A 27 14.25 2.71 -7.42
N ILE A 28 12.93 2.77 -7.44
CA ILE A 28 12.08 2.08 -6.46
C ILE A 28 12.25 0.57 -6.55
N ARG A 29 12.25 -0.01 -7.76
CA ARG A 29 12.50 -1.44 -7.95
C ARG A 29 13.86 -1.86 -7.39
N ALA A 30 14.92 -1.13 -7.71
CA ALA A 30 16.26 -1.39 -7.18
C ALA A 30 16.31 -1.30 -5.65
N ALA A 31 15.55 -0.40 -5.04
CA ALA A 31 15.46 -0.30 -3.58
C ALA A 31 14.74 -1.52 -2.98
N VAL A 32 13.63 -1.99 -3.57
CA VAL A 32 12.93 -3.20 -3.13
C VAL A 32 13.82 -4.43 -3.24
N GLU A 33 14.53 -4.60 -4.37
CA GLU A 33 15.47 -5.71 -4.57
C GLU A 33 16.57 -5.74 -3.49
N LEU A 34 17.21 -4.59 -3.24
CA LEU A 34 18.26 -4.49 -2.21
C LEU A 34 17.73 -4.74 -0.80
N MET A 35 16.52 -4.30 -0.48
CA MET A 35 15.89 -4.61 0.80
C MET A 35 15.63 -6.11 0.97
N THR A 36 15.18 -6.77 -0.08
CA THR A 36 14.93 -8.21 -0.07
C THR A 36 16.22 -9.02 0.07
N GLU A 37 17.30 -8.61 -0.61
CA GLU A 37 18.59 -9.33 -0.63
C GLU A 37 19.41 -9.13 0.65
N GLY A 38 19.46 -7.92 1.17
CA GLY A 38 20.40 -7.55 2.25
C GLY A 38 19.77 -6.71 3.38
N GLY A 39 18.45 -6.63 3.42
CA GLY A 39 17.73 -5.85 4.41
C GLY A 39 17.83 -4.34 4.20
N VAL A 40 17.19 -3.63 5.13
CA VAL A 40 17.19 -2.15 5.10
C VAL A 40 18.62 -1.62 5.18
N ASP A 41 19.49 -2.22 5.98
CA ASP A 41 20.86 -1.70 6.20
C ASP A 41 21.73 -1.72 4.94
N ALA A 42 21.56 -2.68 4.07
CA ALA A 42 22.22 -2.74 2.77
C ALA A 42 21.67 -1.72 1.76
N THR A 43 20.46 -1.18 1.99
CA THR A 43 19.73 -0.29 1.06
C THR A 43 20.15 1.15 1.27
N THR A 44 21.32 1.52 0.80
CA THR A 44 21.80 2.92 0.82
C THR A 44 21.44 3.63 -0.49
N LEU A 45 21.29 4.97 -0.45
CA LEU A 45 21.03 5.78 -1.66
C LEU A 45 22.09 5.53 -2.76
N THR A 46 23.34 5.28 -2.37
CA THR A 46 24.43 4.98 -3.29
C THR A 46 24.29 3.57 -3.90
N ALA A 47 23.94 2.56 -3.11
CA ALA A 47 23.72 1.20 -3.58
C ALA A 47 22.54 1.16 -4.56
N VAL A 48 21.46 1.86 -4.22
CA VAL A 48 20.27 1.97 -5.09
C VAL A 48 20.60 2.68 -6.40
N ALA A 49 21.35 3.79 -6.37
CA ALA A 49 21.77 4.51 -7.59
C ALA A 49 22.56 3.58 -8.54
N ARG A 50 23.50 2.81 -7.98
CA ARG A 50 24.30 1.84 -8.72
C ARG A 50 23.45 0.72 -9.30
N ARG A 51 22.53 0.14 -8.53
CA ARG A 51 21.63 -0.95 -8.95
C ARG A 51 20.66 -0.49 -10.05
N ALA A 52 20.12 0.72 -9.90
CA ALA A 52 19.18 1.32 -10.86
C ALA A 52 19.86 1.87 -12.13
N GLY A 53 21.19 1.91 -12.20
CA GLY A 53 21.93 2.45 -13.34
C GLY A 53 21.77 3.95 -13.53
N VAL A 54 21.57 4.71 -12.42
CA VAL A 54 21.38 6.16 -12.46
C VAL A 54 22.45 6.91 -11.67
N ALA A 55 22.65 8.19 -11.98
CA ALA A 55 23.56 9.03 -11.21
C ALA A 55 23.05 9.18 -9.77
N ARG A 56 23.97 9.15 -8.78
CA ARG A 56 23.65 9.33 -7.37
C ARG A 56 22.83 10.61 -7.11
N ALA A 57 23.21 11.72 -7.76
CA ALA A 57 22.48 12.99 -7.68
C ALA A 57 21.00 12.85 -8.09
N THR A 58 20.69 11.96 -9.02
CA THR A 58 19.33 11.68 -9.48
C THR A 58 18.47 11.09 -8.37
N VAL A 59 19.04 10.20 -7.55
CA VAL A 59 18.34 9.60 -6.40
C VAL A 59 18.15 10.64 -5.30
N TYR A 60 19.20 11.39 -4.94
CA TYR A 60 19.12 12.42 -3.89
C TYR A 60 18.12 13.55 -4.22
N LEU A 61 18.01 13.93 -5.49
CA LEU A 61 17.04 14.96 -5.93
C LEU A 61 15.58 14.52 -5.68
N ARG A 62 15.30 13.22 -5.72
CA ARG A 62 13.95 12.66 -5.58
C ARG A 62 13.65 12.21 -4.16
N TRP A 63 14.61 11.60 -3.54
CA TRP A 63 14.56 11.11 -2.16
C TRP A 63 15.77 11.65 -1.40
N PRO A 64 15.62 12.80 -0.72
CA PRO A 64 16.74 13.45 -0.03
C PRO A 64 17.30 12.61 1.12
N THR A 65 16.49 11.70 1.68
CA THR A 65 16.89 10.83 2.78
C THR A 65 16.68 9.35 2.43
N ARG A 66 17.43 8.49 3.09
CA ARG A 66 17.28 7.04 2.99
C ARG A 66 15.88 6.60 3.42
N SER A 67 15.35 7.15 4.51
CA SER A 67 14.01 6.84 5.01
C SER A 67 12.93 7.20 4.00
N ALA A 68 13.04 8.34 3.31
CA ALA A 68 12.11 8.73 2.25
C ALA A 68 12.11 7.71 1.08
N LEU A 69 13.29 7.22 0.68
CA LEU A 69 13.40 6.20 -0.37
C LEU A 69 12.82 4.86 0.08
N ILE A 70 13.15 4.41 1.29
CA ILE A 70 12.63 3.16 1.86
C ILE A 70 11.11 3.22 1.99
N GLY A 71 10.57 4.32 2.50
CA GLY A 71 9.12 4.52 2.57
C GLY A 71 8.43 4.51 1.20
N ALA A 72 9.05 5.10 0.19
CA ALA A 72 8.54 5.05 -1.18
C ALA A 72 8.60 3.63 -1.78
N ALA A 73 9.67 2.88 -1.52
CA ALA A 73 9.81 1.49 -1.94
C ALA A 73 8.80 0.57 -1.23
N ALA A 74 8.58 0.77 0.07
CA ALA A 74 7.57 0.07 0.85
C ALA A 74 6.15 0.30 0.28
N ARG A 75 5.80 1.56 0.01
CA ARG A 75 4.52 1.90 -0.63
C ARG A 75 4.37 1.24 -1.99
N ALA A 76 5.42 1.20 -2.80
CA ALA A 76 5.38 0.57 -4.12
C ALA A 76 5.24 -0.95 -4.04
N ALA A 77 5.91 -1.59 -3.09
CA ALA A 77 5.82 -3.04 -2.89
C ALA A 77 4.38 -3.46 -2.52
N VAL A 78 3.69 -2.65 -1.71
CA VAL A 78 2.31 -2.90 -1.24
C VAL A 78 1.28 -2.17 -2.10
N GLY A 79 1.64 -1.02 -2.68
CA GLY A 79 0.72 -0.01 -3.24
C GLY A 79 0.10 -0.33 -4.59
N GLY A 80 0.67 -1.24 -5.36
CA GLY A 80 0.27 -1.49 -6.75
C GLY A 80 -0.96 -2.39 -6.95
N GLN A 81 -1.49 -3.00 -5.90
CA GLN A 81 -2.61 -3.95 -6.01
C GLN A 81 -3.91 -3.29 -5.55
N VAL A 82 -4.87 -3.21 -6.45
CA VAL A 82 -6.27 -2.84 -6.14
C VAL A 82 -6.96 -4.07 -5.57
N LEU A 83 -7.73 -3.91 -4.49
CA LEU A 83 -8.59 -4.99 -4.00
C LEU A 83 -9.75 -5.17 -4.99
N PRO A 84 -9.98 -6.38 -5.49
CA PRO A 84 -11.11 -6.68 -6.37
C PRO A 84 -12.39 -6.84 -5.53
N LEU A 85 -12.84 -5.73 -4.90
CA LEU A 85 -14.01 -5.73 -4.03
C LEU A 85 -15.29 -5.82 -4.87
N THR A 86 -16.27 -6.56 -4.35
CA THR A 86 -17.53 -6.90 -5.01
C THR A 86 -18.70 -6.02 -4.56
N GLY A 87 -18.62 -5.48 -3.34
CA GLY A 87 -19.72 -4.82 -2.65
C GLY A 87 -20.41 -5.72 -1.61
N GLU A 88 -20.12 -7.03 -1.64
CA GLU A 88 -20.57 -7.97 -0.62
C GLU A 88 -19.58 -7.95 0.56
N ILE A 89 -20.02 -7.49 1.72
CA ILE A 89 -19.14 -7.23 2.87
C ILE A 89 -18.38 -8.48 3.29
N GLU A 90 -19.04 -9.64 3.34
CA GLU A 90 -18.39 -10.90 3.71
C GLU A 90 -17.24 -11.23 2.76
N GLU A 91 -17.52 -11.22 1.46
CA GLU A 91 -16.53 -11.54 0.44
C GLU A 91 -15.39 -10.50 0.45
N ASP A 92 -15.73 -9.23 0.62
CA ASP A 92 -14.77 -8.15 0.63
C ASP A 92 -13.84 -8.20 1.87
N VAL A 93 -14.33 -8.66 3.01
CA VAL A 93 -13.51 -8.92 4.21
C VAL A 93 -12.57 -10.12 3.96
N ARG A 94 -13.06 -11.20 3.33
CA ARG A 94 -12.21 -12.35 2.95
C ARG A 94 -11.11 -11.93 1.97
N VAL A 95 -11.46 -11.14 0.96
CA VAL A 95 -10.51 -10.57 -0.01
C VAL A 95 -9.47 -9.71 0.68
N ALA A 96 -9.88 -8.88 1.66
CA ALA A 96 -8.96 -8.04 2.41
C ALA A 96 -8.01 -8.87 3.29
N ALA A 97 -8.51 -9.91 3.96
CA ALA A 97 -7.69 -10.81 4.79
C ALA A 97 -6.65 -11.58 3.96
N ALA A 98 -7.08 -12.18 2.85
CA ALA A 98 -6.19 -12.87 1.93
C ALA A 98 -5.15 -11.92 1.29
N PHE A 99 -5.53 -10.67 1.02
CA PHE A 99 -4.60 -9.67 0.52
C PHE A 99 -3.54 -9.31 1.58
N VAL A 100 -3.96 -9.03 2.81
CA VAL A 100 -3.04 -8.70 3.91
C VAL A 100 -2.08 -9.86 4.16
N GLN A 101 -2.59 -11.10 4.21
CA GLN A 101 -1.76 -12.30 4.35
C GLN A 101 -0.68 -12.36 3.26
N ARG A 102 -1.05 -12.25 1.98
CA ARG A 102 -0.09 -12.27 0.85
C ARG A 102 0.96 -11.17 0.95
N VAL A 103 0.58 -9.96 1.39
CA VAL A 103 1.53 -8.87 1.58
C VAL A 103 2.53 -9.19 2.68
N PHE A 104 2.07 -9.81 3.77
CA PHE A 104 2.94 -10.18 4.89
C PHE A 104 3.83 -11.37 4.57
N ASP A 105 3.44 -12.21 3.61
CA ASP A 105 4.25 -13.35 3.13
C ASP A 105 5.32 -12.93 2.09
N LEU A 106 5.32 -11.68 1.62
CA LEU A 106 6.37 -11.21 0.72
C LEU A 106 7.75 -11.24 1.40
N PRO A 107 8.81 -11.73 0.73
CA PRO A 107 10.17 -11.76 1.27
C PRO A 107 10.69 -10.39 1.72
N SER A 108 10.16 -9.31 1.17
CA SER A 108 10.53 -7.93 1.53
C SER A 108 9.84 -7.42 2.80
N THR A 109 8.75 -8.05 3.27
CA THR A 109 7.95 -7.55 4.40
C THR A 109 8.73 -7.42 5.70
N PRO A 110 9.58 -8.38 6.13
CA PRO A 110 10.35 -8.24 7.35
C PRO A 110 11.28 -7.01 7.36
N ALA A 111 11.78 -6.63 6.18
CA ALA A 111 12.64 -5.44 6.04
C ALA A 111 11.83 -4.14 5.97
N ILE A 112 10.63 -4.18 5.39
CA ILE A 112 9.80 -3.01 5.10
C ILE A 112 8.92 -2.61 6.30
N LEU A 113 8.35 -3.58 7.00
CA LEU A 113 7.37 -3.33 8.07
C LEU A 113 7.89 -2.44 9.20
N PRO A 114 9.12 -2.61 9.73
CA PRO A 114 9.66 -1.71 10.75
C PRO A 114 9.77 -0.26 10.27
N GLU A 115 10.07 -0.04 8.99
CA GLU A 115 10.15 1.31 8.41
C GLU A 115 8.77 1.94 8.22
N ILE A 116 7.76 1.13 7.86
CA ILE A 116 6.36 1.60 7.81
C ILE A 116 5.92 2.03 9.21
N ILE A 117 6.12 1.18 10.22
CA ILE A 117 5.73 1.47 11.61
C ILE A 117 6.46 2.73 12.11
N ARG A 118 7.76 2.84 11.88
CA ARG A 118 8.53 4.05 12.23
C ARG A 118 7.99 5.29 11.53
N GLY A 119 7.64 5.17 10.25
CA GLY A 119 7.05 6.27 9.48
C GLY A 119 5.70 6.70 10.04
N VAL A 120 4.86 5.75 10.45
CA VAL A 120 3.57 6.01 11.10
C VAL A 120 3.75 6.77 12.42
N LEU A 121 4.68 6.32 13.26
CA LEU A 121 4.91 6.93 14.56
C LEU A 121 5.57 8.33 14.49
N ALA A 122 6.31 8.61 13.42
CA ALA A 122 7.05 9.85 13.23
C ALA A 122 6.27 10.94 12.47
N ASN A 123 5.14 10.61 11.86
CA ASN A 123 4.39 11.52 10.98
C ASN A 123 2.90 11.54 11.36
N PRO A 124 2.18 12.63 10.98
CA PRO A 124 0.72 12.65 11.12
C PRO A 124 0.07 11.48 10.37
N PRO A 125 -1.10 10.98 10.87
CA PRO A 125 -1.78 9.83 10.28
C PRO A 125 -2.06 9.96 8.76
N GLU A 126 -2.29 11.18 8.27
CA GLU A 126 -2.57 11.48 6.86
C GLU A 126 -1.41 11.11 5.93
N VAL A 127 -0.17 11.19 6.43
CA VAL A 127 1.06 10.88 5.67
C VAL A 127 1.52 9.44 5.89
N ALA A 128 1.27 8.93 7.08
CA ALA A 128 1.82 7.67 7.56
C ALA A 128 1.20 6.44 6.87
N PHE A 129 -0.10 6.49 6.56
CA PHE A 129 -0.87 5.37 6.01
C PHE A 129 -1.07 5.40 4.49
N ASP A 130 -0.28 6.18 3.75
CA ASP A 130 -0.46 6.36 2.30
C ASP A 130 -0.46 5.04 1.50
N SER A 131 0.23 4.01 1.99
CA SER A 131 0.25 2.68 1.37
C SER A 131 -0.99 1.83 1.66
N VAL A 132 -1.65 2.06 2.80
CA VAL A 132 -2.78 1.25 3.31
C VAL A 132 -4.10 1.99 3.17
N ALA A 133 -4.08 3.31 3.35
CA ALA A 133 -5.26 4.16 3.38
C ALA A 133 -6.22 4.04 2.18
N PRO A 134 -5.77 3.85 0.93
CA PRO A 134 -6.69 3.67 -0.18
C PRO A 134 -7.58 2.44 -0.02
N ARG A 135 -7.03 1.31 0.44
CA ARG A 135 -7.77 0.05 0.63
C ARG A 135 -8.69 0.12 1.84
N ARG A 136 -8.19 0.68 2.92
CA ARG A 136 -8.97 0.96 4.12
C ARG A 136 -10.20 1.81 3.79
N ARG A 137 -10.02 2.89 3.03
CA ARG A 137 -11.14 3.75 2.59
C ARG A 137 -12.09 3.05 1.63
N GLN A 138 -11.59 2.19 0.75
CA GLN A 138 -12.41 1.45 -0.22
C GLN A 138 -13.35 0.48 0.52
N LEU A 139 -12.82 -0.34 1.44
CA LEU A 139 -13.63 -1.26 2.23
C LEU A 139 -14.60 -0.51 3.17
N ALA A 140 -14.13 0.56 3.82
CA ALA A 140 -14.98 1.38 4.69
C ALA A 140 -16.13 2.06 3.93
N ARG A 141 -15.93 2.42 2.66
CA ARG A 141 -17.01 2.97 1.84
C ARG A 141 -18.06 1.90 1.57
N ILE A 142 -17.65 0.71 1.14
CA ILE A 142 -18.57 -0.42 0.88
C ILE A 142 -19.35 -0.77 2.15
N TYR A 143 -18.66 -0.88 3.29
CA TYR A 143 -19.30 -1.15 4.57
C TYR A 143 -20.38 -0.11 4.89
N ARG A 144 -20.08 1.17 4.75
CA ARG A 144 -21.01 2.27 5.04
C ARG A 144 -22.24 2.28 4.12
N GLU A 145 -22.03 1.89 2.86
CA GLU A 145 -23.10 1.86 1.86
C GLU A 145 -24.02 0.64 2.01
N ASN A 146 -23.51 -0.50 2.46
CA ASN A 146 -24.21 -1.78 2.35
C ASN A 146 -24.50 -2.49 3.69
N ALA A 147 -23.96 -2.02 4.82
CA ALA A 147 -24.04 -2.74 6.10
C ALA A 147 -25.48 -3.03 6.54
N ALA A 148 -26.37 -2.04 6.46
CA ALA A 148 -27.77 -2.21 6.87
C ALA A 148 -28.52 -3.28 6.03
N GLU A 149 -28.31 -3.26 4.71
CA GLU A 149 -28.98 -4.19 3.79
C GLU A 149 -28.45 -5.62 3.93
N GLN A 150 -27.17 -5.75 4.29
CA GLN A 150 -26.50 -7.06 4.42
C GLN A 150 -26.49 -7.60 5.86
N GLY A 151 -27.19 -6.93 6.80
CA GLY A 151 -27.35 -7.41 8.17
C GLY A 151 -26.09 -7.24 9.04
N PHE A 152 -25.32 -6.18 8.79
CA PHE A 152 -24.16 -5.80 9.58
C PHE A 152 -24.46 -4.62 10.51
N GLU A 153 -23.67 -4.51 11.59
CA GLU A 153 -23.81 -3.44 12.58
C GLU A 153 -23.43 -2.08 11.97
N THR A 154 -24.31 -1.09 12.06
CA THR A 154 -24.14 0.24 11.44
C THR A 154 -23.51 1.29 12.36
N GLU A 155 -23.53 1.05 13.68
CA GLU A 155 -23.02 1.98 14.68
C GLU A 155 -21.50 1.84 14.94
N VAL A 156 -20.83 0.89 14.24
CA VAL A 156 -19.39 0.71 14.34
C VAL A 156 -18.63 1.59 13.33
N ASP A 157 -17.37 1.90 13.65
CA ASP A 157 -16.50 2.56 12.66
C ASP A 157 -16.36 1.70 11.39
N PRO A 158 -16.76 2.19 10.21
CA PRO A 158 -16.68 1.43 8.97
C PRO A 158 -15.24 0.99 8.60
N ASN A 159 -14.22 1.57 9.22
CA ASN A 159 -12.84 1.13 9.04
C ASN A 159 -12.49 -0.12 9.86
N LEU A 160 -13.32 -0.47 10.85
CA LEU A 160 -13.00 -1.51 11.84
C LEU A 160 -12.70 -2.86 11.19
N ALA A 161 -13.43 -3.26 10.15
CA ALA A 161 -13.19 -4.50 9.43
C ALA A 161 -11.74 -4.62 8.92
N PHE A 162 -11.25 -3.58 8.25
CA PHE A 162 -9.88 -3.56 7.75
C PHE A 162 -8.85 -3.46 8.86
N ASP A 163 -9.14 -2.67 9.90
CA ASP A 163 -8.24 -2.46 11.03
C ASP A 163 -8.09 -3.74 11.87
N MET A 164 -9.14 -4.56 12.03
CA MET A 164 -9.09 -5.86 12.68
C MET A 164 -8.17 -6.82 11.90
N VAL A 165 -8.36 -6.91 10.59
CA VAL A 165 -7.54 -7.78 9.73
C VAL A 165 -6.07 -7.36 9.75
N LEU A 166 -5.78 -6.10 9.48
CA LEU A 166 -4.40 -5.59 9.43
C LEU A 166 -3.73 -5.63 10.80
N GLY A 167 -4.43 -5.20 11.84
CA GLY A 167 -3.90 -5.18 13.21
C GLY A 167 -3.57 -6.56 13.72
N THR A 168 -4.45 -7.54 13.47
CA THR A 168 -4.22 -8.94 13.85
C THR A 168 -3.04 -9.54 13.07
N ALA A 169 -2.92 -9.27 11.77
CA ALA A 169 -1.78 -9.75 10.98
C ALA A 169 -0.43 -9.20 11.49
N ILE A 170 -0.39 -7.92 11.88
CA ILE A 170 0.81 -7.32 12.50
C ILE A 170 1.10 -8.00 13.85
N ALA A 171 0.10 -8.13 14.72
CA ALA A 171 0.25 -8.76 16.03
C ALA A 171 0.71 -10.20 15.91
N HIS A 172 0.13 -10.98 14.98
CA HIS A 172 0.51 -12.36 14.71
C HIS A 172 1.97 -12.47 14.28
N LEU A 173 2.42 -11.64 13.33
CA LEU A 173 3.81 -11.62 12.86
C LEU A 173 4.77 -11.30 14.01
N LEU A 174 4.44 -10.33 14.87
CA LEU A 174 5.28 -9.95 16.01
C LEU A 174 5.35 -11.04 17.08
N ALA A 175 4.24 -11.74 17.31
CA ALA A 175 4.16 -12.79 18.35
C ALA A 175 4.80 -14.12 17.90
N ASN A 176 4.64 -14.48 16.63
CA ASN A 176 5.01 -15.80 16.11
C ASN A 176 6.27 -15.79 15.22
N GLY A 177 6.77 -14.60 14.84
CA GLY A 177 7.93 -14.44 13.96
C GLY A 177 7.69 -14.91 12.51
N ARG A 178 6.43 -15.17 12.15
CA ARG A 178 6.00 -15.59 10.80
C ARG A 178 4.67 -14.92 10.42
N PRO A 179 4.36 -14.75 9.13
CA PRO A 179 3.03 -14.34 8.69
C PRO A 179 1.99 -15.43 9.04
N MET A 180 0.72 -15.06 8.99
CA MET A 180 -0.39 -16.02 9.06
C MET A 180 -0.34 -16.95 7.84
N SER A 181 -0.80 -18.18 8.01
CA SER A 181 -1.10 -19.07 6.89
C SER A 181 -2.40 -18.64 6.21
N ASP A 182 -2.70 -19.23 5.05
CA ASP A 182 -3.96 -18.99 4.33
C ASP A 182 -5.17 -19.37 5.20
N ASP A 183 -5.10 -20.50 5.94
CA ASP A 183 -6.16 -20.95 6.85
C ASP A 183 -6.35 -19.97 8.03
N GLU A 184 -5.25 -19.51 8.66
CA GLU A 184 -5.32 -18.52 9.75
C GLU A 184 -5.89 -17.17 9.27
N ALA A 185 -5.63 -16.79 8.03
CA ALA A 185 -6.20 -15.58 7.43
C ALA A 185 -7.69 -15.75 7.10
N ALA A 186 -8.10 -16.94 6.67
CA ALA A 186 -9.51 -17.29 6.45
C ALA A 186 -10.28 -17.29 7.78
N ASP A 187 -9.76 -17.93 8.82
CA ASP A 187 -10.35 -17.93 10.16
C ASP A 187 -10.51 -16.50 10.71
N LEU A 188 -9.49 -15.64 10.52
CA LEU A 188 -9.58 -14.23 10.92
C LEU A 188 -10.70 -13.50 10.17
N ALA A 189 -10.87 -13.78 8.88
CA ALA A 189 -11.96 -13.18 8.11
C ALA A 189 -13.32 -13.57 8.68
N GLU A 190 -13.54 -14.88 8.98
CA GLU A 190 -14.81 -15.35 9.55
C GLU A 190 -15.08 -14.73 10.92
N VAL A 191 -14.10 -14.70 11.82
CA VAL A 191 -14.22 -14.05 13.14
C VAL A 191 -14.54 -12.55 12.99
N THR A 192 -13.93 -11.89 12.01
CA THR A 192 -14.20 -10.47 11.74
C THR A 192 -15.63 -10.27 11.24
N ILE A 193 -16.09 -11.10 10.30
CA ILE A 193 -17.45 -11.07 9.74
C ILE A 193 -18.49 -11.28 10.85
N GLU A 194 -18.35 -12.34 11.63
CA GLU A 194 -19.27 -12.66 12.73
C GLU A 194 -19.29 -11.57 13.81
N GLY A 195 -18.12 -10.98 14.13
CA GLY A 195 -18.00 -9.91 15.09
C GLY A 195 -18.67 -8.59 14.66
N LEU A 196 -18.88 -8.41 13.36
CA LEU A 196 -19.51 -7.23 12.76
C LEU A 196 -20.97 -7.44 12.37
N ARG A 197 -21.52 -8.65 12.53
CA ARG A 197 -22.93 -8.94 12.32
C ARG A 197 -23.80 -8.18 13.31
N ALA A 198 -24.92 -7.65 12.82
CA ALA A 198 -25.94 -7.02 13.68
C ALA A 198 -26.45 -8.03 14.71
N ARG A 199 -26.50 -7.60 15.95
CA ARG A 199 -27.08 -8.42 17.04
C ARG A 199 -28.58 -8.31 16.99
N SER A 200 -29.27 -9.44 16.94
CA SER A 200 -30.74 -9.53 16.99
C SER A 200 -31.28 -9.09 18.34
#